data_c09482ad1ccad54c855210beb0d67fd7
#
_entry.id   c09482ad1ccad54c855210beb0d67fd7
#
_cell.length_a   1.000
_cell.length_b   1.000
_cell.length_c   1.000
_cell.angle_alpha   90.00
_cell.angle_beta   90.00
_cell.angle_gamma   90.00
#
_symmetry.space_group_name_H-M   'P 1'
#
loop_
_entity.id
_entity.type
_entity.pdbx_description
1 polymer ?
#
loop_
_entity_poly.entity_id
_entity_poly.type
_entity_poly.pdbx_seq_one_letter_code
_entity_poly.pdbx_strand_id
1 'polypeptide(L)'
;VRNVLDRPGAVRIDSMAMQGNFSWHDDFTTAAPRPEWMSLRGSIADRIATGNGTLSLQYSPEPSTGKGVPSYLGRRIQHHKFEAATEVRFNPRNEKALAGLMILKNEGAQYFLAVGKGSVSLHRIGRKGRDVLASVPLRSNKKAVGLKVVSDGINYTFSFNDGNAWQCLADKVDASHVACERTGG
;
A
#
# COMPACT_ATOMS: atom_id res chain seq x y z
N VAL A 1 0.05 -15.15 -41.55
CA VAL A 1 0.61 -15.58 -40.26
C VAL A 1 -0.34 -16.62 -39.67
N ARG A 2 0.06 -17.92 -39.67
CA ARG A 2 -0.79 -18.97 -39.09
C ARG A 2 -0.86 -18.78 -37.58
N ASN A 3 -2.09 -18.81 -37.02
CA ASN A 3 -2.30 -18.73 -35.60
C ASN A 3 -1.68 -19.95 -34.89
N VAL A 4 -1.00 -19.74 -33.78
CA VAL A 4 -0.35 -20.82 -33.00
C VAL A 4 -1.34 -21.87 -32.53
N LEU A 5 -2.61 -21.54 -32.39
CA LEU A 5 -3.69 -22.43 -31.99
C LEU A 5 -4.16 -23.40 -33.08
N ASP A 6 -3.71 -23.22 -34.36
CA ASP A 6 -4.06 -24.11 -35.48
C ASP A 6 -3.04 -25.25 -35.68
N ARG A 7 -2.09 -25.41 -34.76
CA ARG A 7 -1.12 -26.52 -34.82
C ARG A 7 -1.75 -27.83 -34.34
N PRO A 8 -1.50 -28.94 -34.99
CA PRO A 8 -1.90 -30.26 -34.50
C PRO A 8 -1.31 -30.48 -33.08
N GLY A 9 -2.14 -30.83 -32.12
CA GLY A 9 -1.73 -31.04 -30.72
C GLY A 9 -1.74 -29.81 -29.84
N ALA A 10 -2.14 -28.63 -30.36
CA ALA A 10 -2.38 -27.49 -29.50
C ALA A 10 -3.58 -27.73 -28.58
N VAL A 11 -3.37 -27.65 -27.28
CA VAL A 11 -4.45 -27.73 -26.31
C VAL A 11 -5.22 -26.41 -26.37
N ARG A 12 -6.47 -26.45 -26.80
CA ARG A 12 -7.38 -25.31 -26.64
C ARG A 12 -7.80 -25.24 -25.19
N ILE A 13 -7.37 -24.20 -24.53
CA ILE A 13 -7.93 -23.82 -23.23
C ILE A 13 -9.17 -23.00 -23.53
N ASP A 14 -10.31 -23.67 -23.68
CA ASP A 14 -11.61 -22.99 -23.76
C ASP A 14 -11.83 -22.26 -22.44
N SER A 15 -11.82 -20.93 -22.52
CA SER A 15 -12.20 -20.01 -21.44
C SER A 15 -12.06 -20.62 -20.04
N MET A 16 -10.87 -20.68 -19.50
CA MET A 16 -10.72 -20.83 -18.06
C MET A 16 -11.48 -19.65 -17.46
N ALA A 17 -12.67 -19.96 -16.90
CA ALA A 17 -13.27 -19.01 -15.98
C ALA A 17 -12.16 -18.58 -15.03
N MET A 18 -11.85 -17.29 -15.00
CA MET A 18 -10.82 -16.77 -14.13
C MET A 18 -11.28 -17.03 -12.69
N GLN A 19 -11.04 -18.23 -12.20
CA GLN A 19 -11.25 -18.61 -10.81
C GLN A 19 -10.01 -18.18 -10.05
N GLY A 20 -9.97 -16.92 -9.67
CA GLY A 20 -8.96 -16.36 -8.80
C GLY A 20 -9.60 -15.82 -7.53
N ASN A 21 -8.91 -15.92 -6.41
CA ASN A 21 -9.29 -15.17 -5.22
C ASN A 21 -8.91 -13.71 -5.43
N PHE A 22 -9.82 -12.94 -6.01
CA PHE A 22 -9.63 -11.51 -6.31
C PHE A 22 -9.79 -10.63 -5.06
N SER A 23 -10.26 -11.19 -3.95
CA SER A 23 -10.38 -10.51 -2.66
C SER A 23 -9.47 -11.16 -1.64
N TRP A 24 -8.80 -10.35 -0.83
CA TRP A 24 -7.97 -10.81 0.25
C TRP A 24 -8.16 -9.89 1.47
N HIS A 25 -8.31 -10.49 2.63
CA HIS A 25 -8.47 -9.81 3.89
C HIS A 25 -7.64 -10.50 4.96
N ASP A 26 -6.98 -9.74 5.80
CA ASP A 26 -6.35 -10.22 7.03
C ASP A 26 -6.97 -9.49 8.21
N ASP A 27 -7.59 -10.24 9.07
CA ASP A 27 -8.21 -9.75 10.29
C ASP A 27 -7.26 -9.75 11.49
N PHE A 28 -6.00 -10.20 11.28
CA PHE A 28 -4.95 -10.27 12.30
C PHE A 28 -5.36 -11.00 13.59
N THR A 29 -6.19 -12.02 13.48
CA THR A 29 -6.62 -12.86 14.62
C THR A 29 -5.59 -13.92 14.96
N THR A 30 -4.69 -14.26 14.05
CA THR A 30 -3.62 -15.23 14.26
C THR A 30 -2.43 -14.62 15.01
N ALA A 31 -1.72 -15.45 15.78
CA ALA A 31 -0.56 -14.99 16.56
C ALA A 31 0.66 -14.61 15.72
N ALA A 32 0.68 -14.95 14.44
CA ALA A 32 1.74 -14.60 13.50
C ALA A 32 1.13 -14.04 12.20
N PRO A 33 1.83 -13.13 11.51
CA PRO A 33 1.42 -12.65 10.19
C PRO A 33 1.31 -13.80 9.20
N ARG A 34 0.36 -13.72 8.27
CA ARG A 34 0.21 -14.70 7.20
C ARG A 34 1.42 -14.67 6.25
N PRO A 35 1.73 -15.78 5.55
CA PRO A 35 2.90 -15.90 4.65
C PRO A 35 2.92 -14.91 3.49
N GLU A 36 1.77 -14.34 3.11
CA GLU A 36 1.65 -13.35 2.03
C GLU A 36 2.24 -11.99 2.41
N TRP A 37 2.43 -11.75 3.69
CA TRP A 37 3.08 -10.54 4.18
C TRP A 37 4.59 -10.58 4.01
N MET A 38 5.15 -9.51 3.54
CA MET A 38 6.58 -9.34 3.29
C MET A 38 7.11 -8.10 3.98
N SER A 39 8.27 -8.22 4.59
CA SER A 39 9.07 -7.10 5.07
C SER A 39 10.05 -6.62 3.98
N LEU A 40 10.63 -5.45 4.17
CA LEU A 40 11.57 -4.86 3.22
C LEU A 40 12.99 -4.97 3.75
N ARG A 41 13.89 -5.58 2.97
CA ARG A 41 15.33 -5.72 3.22
C ARG A 41 15.75 -6.56 4.44
N GLY A 42 14.83 -7.12 5.18
CA GLY A 42 15.15 -7.98 6.32
C GLY A 42 13.91 -8.28 7.17
N SER A 43 14.09 -9.14 8.16
CA SER A 43 13.01 -9.50 9.08
C SER A 43 12.68 -8.34 10.02
N ILE A 44 11.40 -8.20 10.31
CA ILE A 44 10.86 -7.30 11.34
C ILE A 44 10.02 -8.06 12.38
N ALA A 45 10.27 -9.37 12.51
CA ALA A 45 9.51 -10.23 13.42
C ALA A 45 9.57 -9.76 14.88
N ASP A 46 10.67 -9.14 15.28
CA ASP A 46 10.88 -8.51 16.59
C ASP A 46 10.08 -7.21 16.79
N ARG A 47 9.53 -6.64 15.72
CA ARG A 47 8.81 -5.35 15.71
C ARG A 47 7.33 -5.48 15.35
N ILE A 48 6.86 -6.70 15.14
CA ILE A 48 5.46 -7.00 14.79
C ILE A 48 4.80 -7.79 15.91
N ALA A 49 3.57 -7.44 16.22
CA ALA A 49 2.66 -8.26 17.01
C ALA A 49 1.29 -8.29 16.33
N THR A 50 0.72 -9.48 16.17
CA THR A 50 -0.63 -9.70 15.66
C THR A 50 -1.49 -10.37 16.72
N GLY A 51 -2.79 -10.11 16.69
CA GLY A 51 -3.76 -10.70 17.60
C GLY A 51 -4.91 -9.74 17.91
N ASN A 52 -6.01 -10.30 18.37
CA ASN A 52 -7.21 -9.55 18.73
C ASN A 52 -7.71 -8.58 17.65
N GLY A 53 -7.59 -8.98 16.39
CA GLY A 53 -8.04 -8.16 15.25
C GLY A 53 -7.13 -6.97 14.94
N THR A 54 -5.87 -6.99 15.38
CA THR A 54 -4.93 -5.88 15.15
C THR A 54 -3.54 -6.36 14.77
N LEU A 55 -2.88 -5.57 13.93
CA LEU A 55 -1.45 -5.62 13.70
C LEU A 55 -0.80 -4.41 14.39
N SER A 56 0.11 -4.67 15.31
CA SER A 56 0.97 -3.66 15.91
C SER A 56 2.33 -3.69 15.23
N LEU A 57 2.76 -2.54 14.72
CA LEU A 57 4.05 -2.36 14.08
C LEU A 57 4.85 -1.31 14.86
N GLN A 58 5.95 -1.73 15.47
CA GLN A 58 6.81 -0.82 16.21
C GLN A 58 7.48 0.17 15.26
N TYR A 59 7.48 1.45 15.64
CA TYR A 59 8.15 2.49 14.87
C TYR A 59 9.65 2.23 14.73
N SER A 60 10.18 2.51 13.54
CA SER A 60 11.62 2.56 13.25
C SER A 60 11.97 3.92 12.63
N PRO A 61 13.12 4.52 12.96
CA PRO A 61 13.60 5.71 12.31
C PRO A 61 14.09 5.47 10.87
N GLU A 62 14.29 4.20 10.49
CA GLU A 62 14.74 3.84 9.15
C GLU A 62 13.67 4.14 8.09
N PRO A 63 13.96 4.98 7.09
CA PRO A 63 13.02 5.28 6.03
C PRO A 63 12.94 4.15 5.00
N SER A 64 11.82 4.05 4.29
CA SER A 64 11.66 3.11 3.17
C SER A 64 12.65 3.35 2.03
N THR A 65 13.20 4.56 1.93
CA THR A 65 14.21 4.98 0.93
C THR A 65 15.65 4.68 1.35
N GLY A 66 15.89 4.28 2.61
CA GLY A 66 17.22 3.97 3.15
C GLY A 66 17.70 2.57 2.78
N LYS A 67 18.84 2.18 3.36
CA LYS A 67 19.43 0.84 3.21
C LYS A 67 19.11 -0.09 4.37
N GLY A 68 18.69 0.45 5.50
CA GLY A 68 18.30 -0.29 6.68
C GLY A 68 16.93 -0.98 6.54
N VAL A 69 16.49 -1.64 7.59
CA VAL A 69 15.20 -2.36 7.64
C VAL A 69 14.12 -1.45 8.22
N PRO A 70 13.23 -0.87 7.42
CA PRO A 70 12.16 -0.02 7.91
C PRO A 70 11.06 -0.82 8.59
N SER A 71 10.21 -0.15 9.37
CA SER A 71 8.95 -0.72 9.82
C SER A 71 7.95 -0.74 8.67
N TYR A 72 8.01 -1.78 7.87
CA TYR A 72 7.18 -1.97 6.67
C TYR A 72 6.70 -3.41 6.59
N LEU A 73 5.41 -3.56 6.37
CA LEU A 73 4.78 -4.83 6.05
C LEU A 73 3.92 -4.64 4.81
N GLY A 74 4.16 -5.41 3.78
CA GLY A 74 3.51 -5.25 2.49
C GLY A 74 3.09 -6.55 1.86
N ARG A 75 2.20 -6.45 0.89
CA ARG A 75 1.75 -7.53 0.03
C ARG A 75 1.89 -7.11 -1.43
N ARG A 76 2.20 -8.06 -2.31
CA ARG A 76 2.31 -7.79 -3.75
C ARG A 76 0.95 -7.43 -4.33
N ILE A 77 0.93 -6.36 -5.13
CA ILE A 77 -0.19 -6.01 -6.01
C ILE A 77 -0.18 -7.02 -7.17
N GLN A 78 -1.31 -7.67 -7.40
CA GLN A 78 -1.45 -8.72 -8.43
C GLN A 78 -2.18 -8.24 -9.69
N HIS A 79 -2.88 -7.09 -9.62
CA HIS A 79 -3.71 -6.56 -10.70
C HIS A 79 -3.47 -5.08 -10.90
N HIS A 80 -3.58 -4.60 -12.14
CA HIS A 80 -3.48 -3.17 -12.45
C HIS A 80 -4.66 -2.37 -11.87
N LYS A 81 -5.86 -2.98 -11.88
CA LYS A 81 -7.04 -2.40 -11.22
C LYS A 81 -7.21 -3.08 -9.88
N PHE A 82 -7.19 -2.32 -8.81
CA PHE A 82 -7.32 -2.84 -7.45
C PHE A 82 -7.84 -1.77 -6.49
N GLU A 83 -8.35 -2.22 -5.37
CA GLU A 83 -8.60 -1.41 -4.18
C GLU A 83 -7.83 -2.01 -3.00
N ALA A 84 -7.22 -1.16 -2.20
CA ALA A 84 -6.61 -1.56 -0.94
C ALA A 84 -7.00 -0.55 0.15
N ALA A 85 -7.41 -1.07 1.30
CA ALA A 85 -7.81 -0.25 2.44
C ALA A 85 -7.27 -0.84 3.75
N THR A 86 -7.05 0.03 4.71
CA THR A 86 -6.66 -0.31 6.09
C THR A 86 -7.12 0.75 7.06
N GLU A 87 -7.20 0.40 8.33
CA GLU A 87 -7.36 1.36 9.42
C GLU A 87 -6.04 1.54 10.17
N VAL A 88 -5.69 2.78 10.46
CA VAL A 88 -4.46 3.14 11.16
C VAL A 88 -4.78 3.87 12.44
N ARG A 89 -4.31 3.34 13.58
CA ARG A 89 -4.29 4.05 14.87
C ARG A 89 -2.87 4.52 15.11
N PHE A 90 -2.67 5.82 15.03
CA PHE A 90 -1.35 6.41 15.17
C PHE A 90 -1.42 7.73 15.94
N ASN A 91 -0.71 7.78 17.07
CA ASN A 91 -0.60 8.98 17.89
C ASN A 91 0.88 9.39 18.03
N PRO A 92 1.41 10.11 17.05
CA PRO A 92 2.82 10.46 17.03
C PRO A 92 3.17 11.50 18.11
N ARG A 93 4.28 11.24 18.82
CA ARG A 93 4.88 12.23 19.72
C ARG A 93 5.66 13.31 18.96
N ASN A 94 6.08 13.01 17.74
CA ASN A 94 6.96 13.81 16.90
C ASN A 94 6.20 14.24 15.63
N GLU A 95 6.31 15.51 15.27
CA GLU A 95 5.70 16.11 14.06
C GLU A 95 6.14 15.42 12.75
N LYS A 96 7.34 14.82 12.73
CA LYS A 96 7.90 14.17 11.55
C LYS A 96 7.49 12.69 11.42
N ALA A 97 6.91 12.11 12.47
CA ALA A 97 6.52 10.71 12.47
C ALA A 97 5.24 10.51 11.65
N LEU A 98 5.27 9.53 10.75
CA LEU A 98 4.19 9.20 9.84
C LEU A 98 3.95 7.69 9.86
N ALA A 99 2.69 7.28 9.78
CA ALA A 99 2.29 5.89 9.56
C ALA A 99 1.14 5.84 8.56
N GLY A 100 1.03 4.79 7.76
CA GLY A 100 -0.05 4.74 6.78
C GLY A 100 0.05 3.65 5.74
N LEU A 101 -0.63 3.85 4.63
CA LEU A 101 -0.72 2.96 3.49
C LEU A 101 0.25 3.42 2.38
N MET A 102 1.07 2.48 1.88
CA MET A 102 2.08 2.80 0.88
C MET A 102 1.91 1.94 -0.38
N ILE A 103 2.06 2.57 -1.54
CA ILE A 103 2.35 1.88 -2.80
C ILE A 103 3.85 2.03 -3.03
N LEU A 104 4.55 0.89 -3.06
CA LEU A 104 6.00 0.86 -3.16
C LEU A 104 6.42 0.01 -4.35
N LYS A 105 7.21 0.59 -5.25
CA LYS A 105 7.94 -0.13 -6.31
C LYS A 105 9.38 -0.39 -5.87
N ASN A 106 10.10 0.67 -5.51
CA ASN A 106 11.47 0.65 -5.00
C ASN A 106 11.73 1.92 -4.15
N GLU A 107 12.97 2.13 -3.74
CA GLU A 107 13.37 3.26 -2.90
C GLU A 107 13.05 4.63 -3.53
N GLY A 108 13.13 4.73 -4.85
CA GLY A 108 12.94 5.97 -5.61
C GLY A 108 11.57 6.11 -6.27
N ALA A 109 10.60 5.23 -5.95
CA ALA A 109 9.28 5.25 -6.59
C ALA A 109 8.20 4.74 -5.64
N GLN A 110 7.58 5.67 -4.90
CA GLN A 110 6.60 5.36 -3.86
C GLN A 110 5.52 6.43 -3.80
N TYR A 111 4.30 6.01 -3.43
CA TYR A 111 3.25 6.87 -2.89
C TYR A 111 2.96 6.46 -1.45
N PHE A 112 2.88 7.44 -0.55
CA PHE A 112 2.63 7.20 0.87
C PHE A 112 1.46 8.06 1.35
N LEU A 113 0.31 7.42 1.56
CA LEU A 113 -0.87 8.00 2.21
C LEU A 113 -0.68 7.87 3.72
N ALA A 114 -0.40 8.94 4.39
CA ALA A 114 0.11 8.95 5.75
C ALA A 114 -0.76 9.71 6.73
N VAL A 115 -0.89 9.17 7.92
CA VAL A 115 -1.40 9.84 9.12
C VAL A 115 -0.21 10.41 9.88
N GLY A 116 -0.24 11.70 10.15
CA GLY A 116 0.72 12.41 10.98
C GLY A 116 0.05 13.04 12.21
N LYS A 117 0.75 13.96 12.86
CA LYS A 117 0.21 14.71 13.98
C LYS A 117 -0.83 15.71 13.47
N GLY A 118 -2.12 15.37 13.61
CA GLY A 118 -3.25 16.22 13.25
C GLY A 118 -3.56 16.32 11.76
N SER A 119 -2.99 15.48 10.90
CA SER A 119 -3.27 15.54 9.47
C SER A 119 -3.19 14.18 8.79
N VAL A 120 -3.88 14.07 7.65
CA VAL A 120 -3.64 13.05 6.62
C VAL A 120 -2.98 13.74 5.43
N SER A 121 -1.95 13.11 4.89
CA SER A 121 -1.19 13.66 3.76
C SER A 121 -0.82 12.57 2.76
N LEU A 122 -0.78 12.94 1.49
CA LEU A 122 -0.27 12.10 0.41
C LEU A 122 1.10 12.61 -0.01
N HIS A 123 2.08 11.71 0.06
CA HIS A 123 3.44 11.97 -0.35
C HIS A 123 3.78 11.20 -1.62
N ARG A 124 4.46 11.86 -2.55
CA ARG A 124 5.19 11.21 -3.64
C ARG A 124 6.67 11.18 -3.26
N ILE A 125 7.25 10.00 -3.27
CA ILE A 125 8.66 9.79 -2.96
C ILE A 125 9.37 9.35 -4.23
N GLY A 126 10.33 10.12 -4.65
CA GLY A 126 11.14 9.92 -5.85
C GLY A 126 12.63 9.98 -5.55
N ARG A 127 13.47 9.73 -6.57
CA ARG A 127 14.93 9.82 -6.45
C ARG A 127 15.43 11.20 -6.00
N LYS A 128 14.65 12.26 -6.28
CA LYS A 128 15.01 13.66 -5.94
C LYS A 128 14.50 14.10 -4.56
N GLY A 129 13.76 13.23 -3.86
CA GLY A 129 13.21 13.55 -2.55
C GLY A 129 11.73 13.23 -2.42
N ARG A 130 11.11 13.88 -1.45
CA ARG A 130 9.71 13.69 -1.07
C ARG A 130 8.90 14.97 -1.27
N ASP A 131 7.85 14.89 -2.06
CA ASP A 131 6.86 15.95 -2.26
C ASP A 131 5.56 15.63 -1.52
N VAL A 132 4.90 16.63 -0.96
CA VAL A 132 3.54 16.53 -0.44
C VAL A 132 2.57 16.95 -1.56
N LEU A 133 1.77 15.99 -2.05
CA LEU A 133 0.81 16.24 -3.13
C LEU A 133 -0.50 16.82 -2.59
N ALA A 134 -0.94 16.36 -1.42
CA ALA A 134 -2.15 16.83 -0.74
C ALA A 134 -2.00 16.66 0.77
N SER A 135 -2.65 17.51 1.54
CA SER A 135 -2.72 17.40 3.00
C SER A 135 -3.98 18.06 3.51
N VAL A 136 -4.64 17.40 4.47
CA VAL A 136 -5.83 17.92 5.15
C VAL A 136 -5.72 17.71 6.65
N PRO A 137 -6.25 18.62 7.48
CA PRO A 137 -6.30 18.42 8.91
C PRO A 137 -7.27 17.30 9.29
N LEU A 138 -6.91 16.49 10.28
CA LEU A 138 -7.80 15.52 10.91
C LEU A 138 -8.68 16.21 11.96
N ARG A 139 -9.94 15.82 12.01
CA ARG A 139 -10.87 16.30 13.05
C ARG A 139 -10.52 15.80 14.45
N SER A 140 -9.89 14.62 14.53
CA SER A 140 -9.46 14.03 15.80
C SER A 140 -8.37 12.98 15.59
N ASN A 141 -7.29 13.06 16.35
CA ASN A 141 -6.22 12.06 16.39
C ASN A 141 -6.50 10.87 17.33
N LYS A 142 -7.64 10.86 18.00
CA LYS A 142 -7.97 9.84 19.02
C LYS A 142 -8.61 8.59 18.43
N LYS A 143 -9.04 8.63 17.17
CA LYS A 143 -9.72 7.52 16.50
C LYS A 143 -8.82 6.89 15.44
N ALA A 144 -9.15 5.67 15.05
CA ALA A 144 -8.57 5.07 13.86
C ALA A 144 -8.95 5.90 12.62
N VAL A 145 -8.02 6.01 11.69
CA VAL A 145 -8.22 6.68 10.39
C VAL A 145 -8.21 5.60 9.34
N GLY A 146 -9.31 5.48 8.57
CA GLY A 146 -9.37 4.65 7.40
C GLY A 146 -8.53 5.28 6.28
N LEU A 147 -7.70 4.49 5.63
CA LEU A 147 -6.90 4.86 4.46
C LEU A 147 -7.24 3.93 3.31
N LYS A 148 -7.45 4.48 2.13
CA LYS A 148 -7.81 3.72 0.94
C LYS A 148 -7.12 4.25 -0.30
N VAL A 149 -6.70 3.33 -1.17
CA VAL A 149 -6.26 3.60 -2.54
C VAL A 149 -7.06 2.75 -3.51
N VAL A 150 -7.47 3.36 -4.60
CA VAL A 150 -8.13 2.70 -5.73
C VAL A 150 -7.28 2.95 -6.97
N SER A 151 -7.02 1.90 -7.75
CA SER A 151 -6.37 1.98 -9.06
C SER A 151 -7.36 1.67 -10.17
N ASP A 152 -7.45 2.54 -11.17
CA ASP A 152 -8.16 2.28 -12.44
C ASP A 152 -7.25 1.62 -13.50
N GLY A 153 -5.97 1.41 -13.17
CA GLY A 153 -4.91 0.88 -14.04
C GLY A 153 -4.00 1.95 -14.63
N ILE A 154 -4.39 3.22 -14.60
CA ILE A 154 -3.64 4.37 -15.12
C ILE A 154 -3.39 5.40 -14.02
N ASN A 155 -4.38 5.57 -13.14
CA ASN A 155 -4.34 6.54 -12.06
C ASN A 155 -4.68 5.89 -10.73
N TYR A 156 -4.28 6.55 -9.66
CA TYR A 156 -4.69 6.26 -8.30
C TYR A 156 -5.62 7.35 -7.76
N THR A 157 -6.64 6.92 -7.03
CA THR A 157 -7.45 7.77 -6.15
C THR A 157 -7.13 7.41 -4.71
N PHE A 158 -6.72 8.40 -3.92
CA PHE A 158 -6.42 8.25 -2.50
C PHE A 158 -7.52 8.87 -1.66
N SER A 159 -8.03 8.12 -0.69
CA SER A 159 -9.12 8.54 0.19
C SER A 159 -8.81 8.22 1.65
N PHE A 160 -9.44 8.96 2.55
CA PHE A 160 -9.36 8.72 3.97
C PHE A 160 -10.74 8.80 4.63
N ASN A 161 -10.87 8.25 5.85
CA ASN A 161 -12.06 8.35 6.69
C ASN A 161 -11.64 8.62 8.13
N ASP A 162 -12.02 9.74 8.67
CA ASP A 162 -11.73 10.19 10.04
C ASP A 162 -12.90 9.95 11.01
N GLY A 163 -13.74 8.96 10.71
CA GLY A 163 -14.85 8.52 11.55
C GLY A 163 -16.26 8.85 11.05
N ASN A 164 -16.39 9.48 9.86
CA ASN A 164 -17.69 9.77 9.23
C ASN A 164 -17.83 9.00 7.90
N ALA A 165 -17.42 9.62 6.81
CA ALA A 165 -17.50 9.07 5.46
C ALA A 165 -16.12 9.11 4.79
N TRP A 166 -15.96 8.32 3.75
CA TRP A 166 -14.80 8.39 2.89
C TRP A 166 -14.73 9.76 2.19
N GLN A 167 -13.60 10.40 2.30
CA GLN A 167 -13.30 11.69 1.66
C GLN A 167 -12.15 11.48 0.69
N CYS A 168 -12.27 12.01 -0.53
CA CYS A 168 -11.20 12.00 -1.50
C CYS A 168 -10.12 13.01 -1.06
N LEU A 169 -8.88 12.55 -0.93
CA LEU A 169 -7.72 13.39 -0.64
C LEU A 169 -7.04 13.84 -1.94
N ALA A 170 -6.88 12.91 -2.89
CA ALA A 170 -6.31 13.19 -4.19
C ALA A 170 -6.87 12.21 -5.23
N ASP A 171 -7.26 12.72 -6.38
CA ASP A 171 -7.78 11.96 -7.50
C ASP A 171 -6.86 12.07 -8.73
N LYS A 172 -6.93 11.09 -9.63
CA LYS A 172 -6.16 11.04 -10.89
C LYS A 172 -4.65 11.21 -10.69
N VAL A 173 -4.12 10.65 -9.61
CA VAL A 173 -2.68 10.64 -9.36
C VAL A 173 -2.01 9.64 -10.30
N ASP A 174 -1.04 10.09 -11.08
CA ASP A 174 -0.37 9.31 -12.13
C ASP A 174 0.28 8.01 -11.60
N ALA A 175 -0.25 6.85 -11.97
CA ALA A 175 0.28 5.55 -11.56
C ALA A 175 1.63 5.23 -12.21
N SER A 176 2.01 5.90 -13.29
CA SER A 176 3.28 5.65 -13.99
C SER A 176 4.52 5.94 -13.13
N HIS A 177 4.38 6.75 -12.08
CA HIS A 177 5.46 7.01 -11.13
C HIS A 177 6.00 5.72 -10.46
N VAL A 178 5.13 4.73 -10.26
CA VAL A 178 5.49 3.43 -9.65
C VAL A 178 5.43 2.27 -10.65
N ALA A 179 5.28 2.55 -11.94
CA ALA A 179 5.28 1.56 -13.01
C ALA A 179 6.69 1.08 -13.36
N CYS A 180 6.80 -0.16 -13.82
CA CYS A 180 8.09 -0.77 -14.18
C CYS A 180 8.78 -0.03 -15.33
N GLU A 181 8.02 0.43 -16.33
CA GLU A 181 8.56 1.08 -17.53
C GLU A 181 9.33 2.38 -17.21
N ARG A 182 8.95 3.09 -16.15
CA ARG A 182 9.60 4.36 -15.77
C ARG A 182 10.70 4.23 -14.73
N THR A 183 10.66 3.20 -13.90
CA THR A 183 11.55 3.12 -12.73
C THR A 183 12.68 2.11 -12.89
N GLY A 184 12.69 1.38 -14.00
CA GLY A 184 13.62 0.26 -14.22
C GLY A 184 13.29 -0.92 -13.30
N GLY A 185 13.54 -2.11 -13.75
CA GLY A 185 13.43 -3.35 -12.97
C GLY A 185 14.67 -3.59 -12.14
#